data_b78f8ce4528a04ac3bb991009020b748
#
_entry.id   b78f8ce4528a04ac3bb991009020b748
#
_cell.length_a   1.000
_cell.length_b   1.000
_cell.length_c   1.000
_cell.angle_alpha   90.00
_cell.angle_beta   90.00
_cell.angle_gamma   90.00
#
_symmetry.space_group_name_H-M   'P 1'
#
loop_
_entity.id
_entity.type
_entity.pdbx_description
1 polymer ?
#
loop_
_entity_poly.entity_id
_entity_poly.type
_entity_poly.pdbx_seq_one_letter_code
_entity_poly.pdbx_strand_id
1 'polypeptide(L)'
;VTAVAAGALVVETDSFRLRLLDGLVASIGERGYRATTVSDIVRHARTSKRTFYDRFTSKEQCFLELLLADNETLGNSIRAAVDPNADWHDQIRQAVEAYVTHIESRPAVTLSWIREFPSLGAAAYPVQRRGMEQLTSLLIELSASPGFRRANLPPLNVPLAVILLGGLRELTALTVEDGQPIRNIVEPAVDASIALLGPRS
;
A
#
# COMPACT_ATOMS: atom_id res chain seq x y z
N VAL A 1 23.53 -29.81 -15.88
CA VAL A 1 22.70 -30.29 -14.76
C VAL A 1 22.60 -29.22 -13.66
N THR A 2 23.69 -28.42 -13.43
CA THR A 2 23.77 -27.45 -12.30
C THR A 2 22.87 -26.19 -12.48
N ALA A 3 22.61 -25.73 -13.70
CA ALA A 3 21.84 -24.50 -13.95
C ALA A 3 20.32 -24.70 -13.74
N VAL A 4 19.78 -25.86 -14.05
CA VAL A 4 18.34 -26.19 -13.85
C VAL A 4 17.99 -26.31 -12.37
N ALA A 5 18.89 -26.87 -11.57
CA ALA A 5 18.69 -26.99 -10.11
C ALA A 5 18.72 -25.62 -9.40
N ALA A 6 19.56 -24.68 -9.84
CA ALA A 6 19.61 -23.32 -9.28
C ALA A 6 18.35 -22.51 -9.61
N GLY A 7 17.83 -22.63 -10.83
CA GLY A 7 16.56 -21.98 -11.22
C GLY A 7 15.36 -22.53 -10.45
N ALA A 8 15.27 -23.83 -10.24
CA ALA A 8 14.19 -24.45 -9.45
C ALA A 8 14.23 -24.04 -7.99
N LEU A 9 15.41 -23.94 -7.38
CA LEU A 9 15.61 -23.49 -6.00
C LEU A 9 15.21 -22.02 -5.80
N VAL A 10 15.49 -21.14 -6.77
CA VAL A 10 15.11 -19.71 -6.71
C VAL A 10 13.59 -19.56 -6.81
N VAL A 11 12.94 -20.26 -7.74
CA VAL A 11 11.47 -20.24 -7.90
C VAL A 11 10.75 -20.80 -6.67
N GLU A 12 11.27 -21.88 -6.07
CA GLU A 12 10.70 -22.47 -4.86
C GLU A 12 10.90 -21.56 -3.64
N THR A 13 12.03 -20.85 -3.58
CA THR A 13 12.33 -19.85 -2.53
C THR A 13 11.35 -18.69 -2.58
N ASP A 14 11.05 -18.17 -3.74
CA ASP A 14 10.08 -17.08 -3.94
C ASP A 14 8.65 -17.53 -3.61
N SER A 15 8.28 -18.77 -3.96
CA SER A 15 6.98 -19.34 -3.63
C SER A 15 6.73 -19.43 -2.12
N PHE A 16 7.72 -19.87 -1.32
CA PHE A 16 7.59 -19.93 0.13
C PHE A 16 7.50 -18.52 0.75
N ARG A 17 8.27 -17.57 0.23
CA ARG A 17 8.24 -16.18 0.68
C ARG A 17 6.86 -15.56 0.48
N LEU A 18 6.28 -15.68 -0.70
CA LEU A 18 4.93 -15.20 -1.00
C LEU A 18 3.88 -15.85 -0.08
N ARG A 19 3.93 -17.18 0.10
CA ARG A 19 3.00 -17.89 1.00
C ARG A 19 3.12 -17.42 2.45
N LEU A 20 4.29 -17.03 2.93
CA LEU A 20 4.49 -16.48 4.26
C LEU A 20 3.91 -15.07 4.38
N LEU A 21 4.04 -14.23 3.34
CA LEU A 21 3.38 -12.92 3.28
C LEU A 21 1.86 -13.07 3.28
N ASP A 22 1.31 -13.97 2.47
CA ASP A 22 -0.13 -14.29 2.46
C ASP A 22 -0.61 -14.83 3.82
N GLY A 23 0.20 -15.67 4.46
CA GLY A 23 -0.05 -16.18 5.80
C GLY A 23 -0.08 -15.06 6.86
N LEU A 24 0.77 -14.06 6.71
CA LEU A 24 0.74 -12.87 7.57
C LEU A 24 -0.51 -12.04 7.33
N VAL A 25 -0.91 -11.81 6.06
CA VAL A 25 -2.17 -11.12 5.71
C VAL A 25 -3.37 -11.81 6.36
N ALA A 26 -3.48 -13.14 6.21
CA ALA A 26 -4.57 -13.91 6.79
C ALA A 26 -4.57 -13.81 8.33
N SER A 27 -3.41 -13.90 8.98
CA SER A 27 -3.28 -13.79 10.43
C SER A 27 -3.65 -12.40 10.95
N ILE A 28 -3.28 -11.34 10.22
CA ILE A 28 -3.67 -9.95 10.56
C ILE A 28 -5.19 -9.79 10.43
N GLY A 29 -5.79 -10.35 9.40
CA GLY A 29 -7.24 -10.33 9.19
C GLY A 29 -8.02 -11.00 10.32
N GLU A 30 -7.47 -12.09 10.91
CA GLU A 30 -8.13 -12.82 12.01
C GLU A 30 -8.03 -12.11 13.37
N ARG A 31 -6.88 -11.49 13.69
CA ARG A 31 -6.58 -11.05 15.07
C ARG A 31 -5.80 -9.75 15.21
N GLY A 32 -5.52 -9.07 14.12
CA GLY A 32 -4.65 -7.90 14.07
C GLY A 32 -3.16 -8.23 14.17
N TYR A 33 -2.32 -7.28 13.81
CA TYR A 33 -0.86 -7.47 13.78
C TYR A 33 -0.26 -7.78 15.16
N ARG A 34 -0.69 -7.07 16.22
CA ARG A 34 -0.12 -7.24 17.58
C ARG A 34 -0.27 -8.68 18.08
N ALA A 35 -1.48 -9.23 17.93
CA ALA A 35 -1.78 -10.58 18.40
C ALA A 35 -1.27 -11.69 17.46
N THR A 36 -0.86 -11.36 16.23
CA THR A 36 -0.30 -12.31 15.27
C THR A 36 1.07 -12.81 15.72
N THR A 37 1.27 -14.12 15.68
CA THR A 37 2.54 -14.80 15.99
C THR A 37 3.11 -15.49 14.76
N VAL A 38 4.42 -15.84 14.81
CA VAL A 38 5.04 -16.66 13.75
C VAL A 38 4.34 -18.01 13.59
N SER A 39 3.78 -18.58 14.69
CA SER A 39 3.00 -19.82 14.63
C SER A 39 1.72 -19.67 13.80
N ASP A 40 1.05 -18.52 13.89
CA ASP A 40 -0.14 -18.24 13.09
C ASP A 40 0.22 -18.08 11.61
N ILE A 41 1.29 -17.34 11.33
CA ILE A 41 1.78 -17.12 9.97
C ILE A 41 2.08 -18.45 9.28
N VAL A 42 2.86 -19.33 9.91
CA VAL A 42 3.25 -20.61 9.30
C VAL A 42 2.07 -21.58 9.18
N ARG A 43 1.08 -21.50 10.07
CA ARG A 43 -0.16 -22.25 9.98
C ARG A 43 -0.93 -21.88 8.71
N HIS A 44 -1.15 -20.58 8.46
CA HIS A 44 -1.82 -20.10 7.24
C HIS A 44 -1.00 -20.38 5.99
N ALA A 45 0.32 -20.17 6.04
CA ALA A 45 1.23 -20.45 4.93
C ALA A 45 1.44 -21.96 4.65
N ARG A 46 0.87 -22.84 5.50
CA ARG A 46 1.04 -24.30 5.43
C ARG A 46 2.54 -24.69 5.33
N THR A 47 3.33 -24.14 6.25
CA THR A 47 4.78 -24.37 6.29
C THR A 47 5.28 -24.50 7.73
N SER A 48 6.60 -24.54 7.94
CA SER A 48 7.23 -24.69 9.25
C SER A 48 7.82 -23.38 9.78
N LYS A 49 8.00 -23.28 11.10
CA LYS A 49 8.78 -22.18 11.70
C LYS A 49 10.21 -22.12 11.18
N ARG A 50 10.82 -23.27 10.88
CA ARG A 50 12.16 -23.32 10.27
C ARG A 50 12.14 -22.61 8.93
N THR A 51 11.18 -22.91 8.04
CA THR A 51 11.03 -22.25 6.76
C THR A 51 10.81 -20.74 6.91
N PHE A 52 10.07 -20.31 7.95
CA PHE A 52 9.92 -18.89 8.26
C PHE A 52 11.27 -18.23 8.58
N TYR A 53 12.03 -18.81 9.51
CA TYR A 53 13.32 -18.25 9.94
C TYR A 53 14.43 -18.38 8.89
N ASP A 54 14.26 -19.27 7.91
CA ASP A 54 15.13 -19.33 6.72
C ASP A 54 14.91 -18.13 5.77
N ARG A 55 13.79 -17.37 5.92
CA ARG A 55 13.38 -16.25 5.04
C ARG A 55 13.32 -14.91 5.75
N PHE A 56 12.90 -14.89 7.00
CA PHE A 56 12.69 -13.70 7.81
C PHE A 56 13.32 -13.87 9.18
N THR A 57 14.06 -12.88 9.65
CA THR A 57 14.66 -12.89 10.98
C THR A 57 13.62 -12.69 12.09
N SER A 58 12.49 -12.04 11.77
CA SER A 58 11.41 -11.75 12.72
C SER A 58 10.07 -11.50 12.01
N LYS A 59 8.99 -11.46 12.81
CA LYS A 59 7.66 -11.07 12.35
C LYS A 59 7.67 -9.64 11.79
N GLU A 60 8.41 -8.75 12.41
CA GLU A 60 8.56 -7.35 12.01
C GLU A 60 9.20 -7.25 10.62
N GLN A 61 10.26 -8.01 10.35
CA GLN A 61 10.87 -8.04 9.01
C GLN A 61 9.88 -8.54 7.95
N CYS A 62 9.15 -9.61 8.24
CA CYS A 62 8.11 -10.14 7.36
C CYS A 62 7.03 -9.07 7.09
N PHE A 63 6.62 -8.33 8.11
CA PHE A 63 5.65 -7.25 7.99
C PHE A 63 6.17 -6.07 7.17
N LEU A 64 7.40 -5.62 7.40
CA LEU A 64 8.00 -4.54 6.61
C LEU A 64 8.08 -4.90 5.12
N GLU A 65 8.36 -6.16 4.81
CA GLU A 65 8.38 -6.61 3.43
C GLU A 65 6.98 -6.71 2.81
N LEU A 66 5.99 -7.22 3.57
CA LEU A 66 4.59 -7.19 3.15
C LEU A 66 4.18 -5.77 2.74
N LEU A 67 4.58 -4.78 3.52
CA LEU A 67 4.22 -3.39 3.28
C LEU A 67 4.86 -2.81 2.01
N LEU A 68 6.11 -3.13 1.74
CA LEU A 68 6.76 -2.72 0.48
C LEU A 68 6.06 -3.34 -0.72
N ALA A 69 5.72 -4.62 -0.67
CA ALA A 69 5.01 -5.31 -1.73
C ALA A 69 3.58 -4.77 -1.92
N ASP A 70 2.91 -4.43 -0.82
CA ASP A 70 1.56 -3.85 -0.83
C ASP A 70 1.55 -2.44 -1.45
N ASN A 71 2.50 -1.58 -1.08
CA ASN A 71 2.67 -0.26 -1.69
C ASN A 71 2.96 -0.34 -3.20
N GLU A 72 3.78 -1.28 -3.63
CA GLU A 72 4.05 -1.50 -5.05
C GLU A 72 2.79 -1.93 -5.79
N THR A 73 2.03 -2.87 -5.21
CA THR A 73 0.76 -3.34 -5.76
C THR A 73 -0.25 -2.21 -5.86
N LEU A 74 -0.39 -1.39 -4.81
CA LEU A 74 -1.24 -0.20 -4.80
C LEU A 74 -0.84 0.78 -5.91
N GLY A 75 0.44 1.11 -6.01
CA GLY A 75 0.95 2.03 -7.03
C GLY A 75 0.67 1.55 -8.45
N ASN A 76 0.86 0.25 -8.71
CA ASN A 76 0.56 -0.36 -10.01
C ASN A 76 -0.94 -0.37 -10.32
N SER A 77 -1.79 -0.64 -9.32
CA SER A 77 -3.25 -0.61 -9.47
C SER A 77 -3.75 0.79 -9.82
N ILE A 78 -3.22 1.85 -9.17
CA ILE A 78 -3.55 3.22 -9.47
C ILE A 78 -3.10 3.59 -10.90
N ARG A 79 -1.85 3.26 -11.30
CA ARG A 79 -1.37 3.53 -12.67
C ARG A 79 -2.22 2.84 -13.73
N ALA A 80 -2.66 1.61 -13.47
CA ALA A 80 -3.49 0.86 -14.42
C ALA A 80 -4.92 1.41 -14.55
N ALA A 81 -5.45 2.02 -13.49
CA ALA A 81 -6.81 2.54 -13.45
C ALA A 81 -6.95 3.94 -14.04
N VAL A 82 -5.89 4.76 -13.99
CA VAL A 82 -5.94 6.16 -14.43
C VAL A 82 -5.71 6.27 -15.93
N ASP A 83 -6.70 6.81 -16.66
CA ASP A 83 -6.50 7.22 -18.06
C ASP A 83 -5.81 8.59 -18.10
N PRO A 84 -4.57 8.69 -18.57
CA PRO A 84 -3.82 9.94 -18.59
C PRO A 84 -4.42 10.99 -19.56
N ASN A 85 -5.33 10.57 -20.45
CA ASN A 85 -6.02 11.43 -21.41
C ASN A 85 -7.43 11.84 -20.96
N ALA A 86 -7.94 11.32 -19.85
CA ALA A 86 -9.21 11.78 -19.29
C ALA A 86 -9.11 13.21 -18.73
N ASP A 87 -10.25 13.82 -18.41
CA ASP A 87 -10.25 15.07 -17.64
C ASP A 87 -9.58 14.87 -16.27
N TRP A 88 -8.94 15.90 -15.75
CA TRP A 88 -8.19 15.80 -14.50
C TRP A 88 -9.06 15.46 -13.29
N HIS A 89 -10.35 15.84 -13.27
CA HIS A 89 -11.29 15.42 -12.22
C HIS A 89 -11.56 13.90 -12.30
N ASP A 90 -11.71 13.38 -13.53
CA ASP A 90 -11.91 11.95 -13.75
C ASP A 90 -10.66 11.16 -13.34
N GLN A 91 -9.46 11.67 -13.65
CA GLN A 91 -8.20 11.05 -13.22
C GLN A 91 -8.08 11.00 -11.69
N ILE A 92 -8.46 12.06 -10.96
CA ILE A 92 -8.52 12.06 -9.51
C ILE A 92 -9.48 10.99 -9.01
N ARG A 93 -10.69 10.94 -9.55
CA ARG A 93 -11.68 9.93 -9.18
C ARG A 93 -11.18 8.52 -9.41
N GLN A 94 -10.64 8.23 -10.58
CA GLN A 94 -10.05 6.93 -10.92
C GLN A 94 -8.94 6.52 -9.94
N ALA A 95 -8.06 7.45 -9.58
CA ALA A 95 -6.99 7.20 -8.62
C ALA A 95 -7.52 6.89 -7.21
N VAL A 96 -8.51 7.66 -6.74
CA VAL A 96 -9.16 7.45 -5.43
C VAL A 96 -9.93 6.13 -5.40
N GLU A 97 -10.68 5.80 -6.45
CA GLU A 97 -11.42 4.53 -6.54
C GLU A 97 -10.48 3.32 -6.56
N ALA A 98 -9.35 3.40 -7.27
CA ALA A 98 -8.34 2.35 -7.27
C ALA A 98 -7.70 2.18 -5.88
N TYR A 99 -7.40 3.28 -5.19
CA TYR A 99 -6.92 3.28 -3.80
C TYR A 99 -7.93 2.60 -2.87
N VAL A 100 -9.20 3.01 -2.91
CA VAL A 100 -10.26 2.43 -2.07
C VAL A 100 -10.45 0.94 -2.35
N THR A 101 -10.50 0.56 -3.62
CA THR A 101 -10.63 -0.85 -4.02
C THR A 101 -9.48 -1.71 -3.47
N HIS A 102 -8.25 -1.19 -3.50
CA HIS A 102 -7.10 -1.88 -2.91
C HIS A 102 -7.29 -2.10 -1.40
N ILE A 103 -7.71 -1.08 -0.66
CA ILE A 103 -7.90 -1.15 0.79
C ILE A 103 -9.06 -2.07 1.17
N GLU A 104 -10.16 -2.06 0.42
CA GLU A 104 -11.31 -2.96 0.64
C GLU A 104 -10.90 -4.44 0.62
N SER A 105 -9.87 -4.79 -0.15
CA SER A 105 -9.39 -6.16 -0.22
C SER A 105 -8.72 -6.65 1.07
N ARG A 106 -8.15 -5.72 1.90
CA ARG A 106 -7.43 -6.07 3.15
C ARG A 106 -7.37 -4.90 4.16
N PRO A 107 -8.52 -4.44 4.67
CA PRO A 107 -8.57 -3.24 5.53
C PRO A 107 -7.77 -3.38 6.82
N ALA A 108 -7.72 -4.58 7.42
CA ALA A 108 -6.95 -4.84 8.64
C ALA A 108 -5.44 -4.70 8.44
N VAL A 109 -4.92 -5.04 7.24
CA VAL A 109 -3.50 -4.86 6.90
C VAL A 109 -3.20 -3.37 6.79
N THR A 110 -4.04 -2.61 6.10
CA THR A 110 -3.91 -1.15 5.97
C THR A 110 -3.97 -0.45 7.31
N LEU A 111 -4.92 -0.82 8.18
CA LEU A 111 -5.01 -0.26 9.53
C LEU A 111 -3.75 -0.59 10.34
N SER A 112 -3.27 -1.83 10.29
CA SER A 112 -2.03 -2.24 10.96
C SER A 112 -0.83 -1.44 10.47
N TRP A 113 -0.74 -1.16 9.17
CA TRP A 113 0.25 -0.28 8.59
C TRP A 113 0.19 1.13 9.18
N ILE A 114 -0.99 1.70 9.30
CA ILE A 114 -1.14 3.07 9.75
C ILE A 114 -0.86 3.21 11.25
N ARG A 115 -1.34 2.29 12.07
CA ARG A 115 -1.32 2.38 13.54
C ARG A 115 -0.14 1.68 14.20
N GLU A 116 0.32 0.56 13.64
CA GLU A 116 1.38 -0.23 14.29
C GLU A 116 2.78 0.15 13.85
N PHE A 117 2.91 0.73 12.66
CA PHE A 117 4.21 1.06 12.08
C PHE A 117 5.09 1.94 12.99
N PRO A 118 4.57 2.99 13.66
CA PRO A 118 5.37 3.79 14.57
C PRO A 118 6.00 3.00 15.72
N SER A 119 5.39 1.86 16.11
CA SER A 119 5.88 0.99 17.18
C SER A 119 7.00 0.05 16.78
N LEU A 120 7.31 -0.08 15.46
CA LEU A 120 8.35 -0.98 14.96
C LEU A 120 9.78 -0.44 15.14
N GLY A 121 9.93 0.78 15.67
CA GLY A 121 11.21 1.36 15.99
C GLY A 121 12.01 1.87 14.77
N ALA A 122 13.27 2.21 15.00
CA ALA A 122 14.12 2.88 14.01
C ALA A 122 14.37 2.06 12.73
N ALA A 123 14.36 0.74 12.80
CA ALA A 123 14.54 -0.13 11.64
C ALA A 123 13.42 0.02 10.58
N ALA A 124 12.25 0.50 10.99
CA ALA A 124 11.11 0.72 10.10
C ALA A 124 11.18 2.04 9.31
N TYR A 125 11.88 3.07 9.80
CA TYR A 125 11.93 4.38 9.16
C TYR A 125 12.36 4.37 7.68
N PRO A 126 13.40 3.61 7.26
CA PRO A 126 13.79 3.54 5.84
C PRO A 126 12.66 2.99 4.95
N VAL A 127 11.90 2.00 5.44
CA VAL A 127 10.78 1.39 4.72
C VAL A 127 9.63 2.38 4.58
N GLN A 128 9.28 3.08 5.67
CA GLN A 128 8.25 4.12 5.66
C GLN A 128 8.59 5.23 4.66
N ARG A 129 9.82 5.72 4.75
CA ARG A 129 10.29 6.79 3.86
C ARG A 129 10.21 6.36 2.40
N ARG A 130 10.70 5.17 2.08
CA ARG A 130 10.63 4.62 0.72
C ARG A 130 9.19 4.49 0.22
N GLY A 131 8.28 3.96 1.04
CA GLY A 131 6.86 3.85 0.68
C GLY A 131 6.22 5.20 0.42
N MET A 132 6.50 6.20 1.27
CA MET A 132 6.01 7.58 1.08
C MET A 132 6.59 8.22 -0.19
N GLU A 133 7.89 8.04 -0.45
CA GLU A 133 8.56 8.54 -1.65
C GLU A 133 7.97 7.92 -2.92
N GLN A 134 7.67 6.63 -2.93
CA GLN A 134 7.05 5.94 -4.07
C GLN A 134 5.65 6.49 -4.38
N LEU A 135 4.79 6.62 -3.37
CA LEU A 135 3.43 7.15 -3.55
C LEU A 135 3.42 8.64 -3.91
N THR A 136 4.31 9.43 -3.29
CA THR A 136 4.48 10.85 -3.62
C THR A 136 4.91 11.02 -5.08
N SER A 137 5.90 10.23 -5.54
CA SER A 137 6.38 10.26 -6.93
C SER A 137 5.27 9.87 -7.91
N LEU A 138 4.46 8.86 -7.57
CA LEU A 138 3.30 8.46 -8.37
C LEU A 138 2.29 9.61 -8.53
N LEU A 139 1.93 10.30 -7.44
CA LEU A 139 0.99 11.42 -7.52
C LEU A 139 1.52 12.58 -8.36
N ILE A 140 2.82 12.88 -8.25
CA ILE A 140 3.48 13.90 -9.07
C ILE A 140 3.47 13.48 -10.56
N GLU A 141 3.78 12.23 -10.86
CA GLU A 141 3.72 11.66 -12.22
C GLU A 141 2.31 11.81 -12.83
N LEU A 142 1.28 11.39 -12.11
CA LEU A 142 -0.11 11.47 -12.56
C LEU A 142 -0.56 12.92 -12.79
N SER A 143 -0.17 13.83 -11.91
CA SER A 143 -0.50 15.27 -12.04
C SER A 143 0.23 15.97 -13.21
N ALA A 144 1.22 15.33 -13.82
CA ALA A 144 1.89 15.79 -15.02
C ALA A 144 1.32 15.18 -16.33
N SER A 145 0.20 14.47 -16.27
CA SER A 145 -0.47 13.82 -17.39
C SER A 145 -0.99 14.81 -18.44
N PRO A 146 -1.32 14.37 -19.65
CA PRO A 146 -1.97 15.22 -20.66
C PRO A 146 -3.28 15.87 -20.19
N GLY A 147 -4.10 15.18 -19.40
CA GLY A 147 -5.35 15.73 -18.85
C GLY A 147 -5.14 16.93 -17.92
N PHE A 148 -4.19 16.81 -16.99
CA PHE A 148 -3.82 17.92 -16.10
C PHE A 148 -3.19 19.10 -16.85
N ARG A 149 -2.34 18.82 -17.86
CA ARG A 149 -1.76 19.90 -18.71
C ARG A 149 -2.82 20.67 -19.49
N ARG A 150 -3.87 20.00 -20.02
CA ARG A 150 -4.99 20.68 -20.70
C ARG A 150 -5.75 21.62 -19.79
N ALA A 151 -5.85 21.29 -18.51
CA ALA A 151 -6.47 22.15 -17.50
C ALA A 151 -5.57 23.30 -17.04
N ASN A 152 -4.34 23.38 -17.58
CA ASN A 152 -3.35 24.42 -17.22
C ASN A 152 -2.98 24.40 -15.72
N LEU A 153 -3.05 23.22 -15.08
CA LEU A 153 -2.71 23.04 -13.69
C LEU A 153 -1.20 22.74 -13.55
N PRO A 154 -0.53 23.37 -12.57
CA PRO A 154 0.88 23.05 -12.31
C PRO A 154 0.99 21.60 -11.75
N PRO A 155 2.09 20.89 -12.05
CA PRO A 155 2.34 19.59 -11.43
C PRO A 155 2.34 19.70 -9.90
N LEU A 156 1.85 18.65 -9.24
CA LEU A 156 1.83 18.53 -7.80
C LEU A 156 3.26 18.59 -7.25
N ASN A 157 3.49 19.37 -6.21
CA ASN A 157 4.77 19.38 -5.52
C ASN A 157 4.79 18.39 -4.33
N VAL A 158 5.99 18.05 -3.87
CA VAL A 158 6.19 17.07 -2.78
C VAL A 158 5.42 17.44 -1.51
N PRO A 159 5.44 18.68 -0.98
CA PRO A 159 4.67 19.03 0.22
C PRO A 159 3.16 18.79 0.07
N LEU A 160 2.56 19.17 -1.06
CA LEU A 160 1.13 18.93 -1.29
C LEU A 160 0.81 17.45 -1.44
N ALA A 161 1.66 16.67 -2.11
CA ALA A 161 1.50 15.21 -2.20
C ALA A 161 1.54 14.56 -0.80
N VAL A 162 2.45 14.99 0.07
CA VAL A 162 2.55 14.49 1.45
C VAL A 162 1.30 14.85 2.26
N ILE A 163 0.79 16.09 2.13
CA ILE A 163 -0.44 16.52 2.82
C ILE A 163 -1.63 15.67 2.36
N LEU A 164 -1.78 15.46 1.04
CA LEU A 164 -2.86 14.68 0.46
C LEU A 164 -2.80 13.21 0.93
N LEU A 165 -1.62 12.59 0.84
CA LEU A 165 -1.42 11.21 1.31
C LEU A 165 -1.61 11.07 2.82
N GLY A 166 -1.17 12.05 3.60
CA GLY A 166 -1.35 12.06 5.05
C GLY A 166 -2.81 12.15 5.47
N GLY A 167 -3.56 13.06 4.84
CA GLY A 167 -4.99 13.22 5.07
C GLY A 167 -5.79 11.97 4.66
N LEU A 168 -5.51 11.44 3.46
CA LEU A 168 -6.17 10.22 2.97
C LEU A 168 -5.88 9.01 3.86
N ARG A 169 -4.63 8.86 4.29
CA ARG A 169 -4.21 7.80 5.21
C ARG A 169 -4.97 7.87 6.54
N GLU A 170 -5.07 9.05 7.14
CA GLU A 170 -5.77 9.21 8.42
C GLU A 170 -7.28 9.00 8.27
N LEU A 171 -7.89 9.55 7.21
CA LEU A 171 -9.30 9.31 6.91
C LEU A 171 -9.59 7.81 6.74
N THR A 172 -8.71 7.08 6.06
CA THR A 172 -8.80 5.62 5.91
C THR A 172 -8.77 4.92 7.27
N ALA A 173 -7.82 5.28 8.14
CA ALA A 173 -7.68 4.64 9.44
C ALA A 173 -8.93 4.85 10.31
N LEU A 174 -9.42 6.09 10.40
CA LEU A 174 -10.63 6.41 11.15
C LEU A 174 -11.83 5.63 10.61
N THR A 175 -12.02 5.57 9.29
CA THR A 175 -13.14 4.84 8.67
C THR A 175 -13.11 3.35 9.01
N VAL A 176 -11.93 2.72 8.98
CA VAL A 176 -11.77 1.30 9.34
C VAL A 176 -11.97 1.09 10.84
N GLU A 177 -11.44 1.96 11.70
CA GLU A 177 -11.60 1.89 13.16
C GLU A 177 -13.06 2.03 13.59
N ASP A 178 -13.81 2.90 12.91
CA ASP A 178 -15.25 3.11 13.16
C ASP A 178 -16.14 2.01 12.55
N GLY A 179 -15.54 1.01 11.89
CA GLY A 179 -16.29 -0.08 11.25
C GLY A 179 -17.16 0.38 10.08
N GLN A 180 -16.87 1.54 9.51
CA GLN A 180 -17.60 2.09 8.37
C GLN A 180 -17.12 1.49 7.05
N PRO A 181 -18.00 1.39 6.03
CA PRO A 181 -17.58 0.99 4.69
C PRO A 181 -16.50 1.93 4.15
N ILE A 182 -15.37 1.37 3.70
CA ILE A 182 -14.24 2.18 3.22
C ILE A 182 -14.62 3.03 1.99
N ARG A 183 -15.63 2.62 1.22
CA ARG A 183 -16.16 3.41 0.10
C ARG A 183 -16.71 4.77 0.49
N ASN A 184 -17.05 4.97 1.77
CA ASN A 184 -17.51 6.28 2.27
C ASN A 184 -16.46 7.38 2.13
N ILE A 185 -15.17 7.02 1.97
CA ILE A 185 -14.11 8.01 1.78
C ILE A 185 -13.97 8.50 0.33
N VAL A 186 -14.61 7.86 -0.67
CA VAL A 186 -14.41 8.20 -2.08
C VAL A 186 -14.73 9.67 -2.35
N GLU A 187 -15.97 10.09 -2.08
CA GLU A 187 -16.37 11.47 -2.37
C GLU A 187 -15.57 12.50 -1.55
N PRO A 188 -15.42 12.38 -0.22
CA PRO A 188 -14.57 13.32 0.53
C PRO A 188 -13.11 13.38 0.04
N ALA A 189 -12.53 12.25 -0.38
CA ALA A 189 -11.17 12.21 -0.89
C ALA A 189 -11.05 12.86 -2.28
N VAL A 190 -12.03 12.64 -3.15
CA VAL A 190 -12.10 13.29 -4.46
C VAL A 190 -12.24 14.80 -4.30
N ASP A 191 -13.20 15.27 -3.49
CA ASP A 191 -13.44 16.68 -3.25
C ASP A 191 -12.23 17.39 -2.66
N ALA A 192 -11.59 16.80 -1.65
CA ALA A 192 -10.37 17.33 -1.05
C ALA A 192 -9.21 17.39 -2.06
N SER A 193 -9.07 16.36 -2.90
CA SER A 193 -8.05 16.33 -3.95
C SER A 193 -8.26 17.41 -5.00
N ILE A 194 -9.50 17.59 -5.46
CA ILE A 194 -9.87 18.64 -6.40
C ILE A 194 -9.59 20.03 -5.80
N ALA A 195 -9.97 20.25 -4.54
CA ALA A 195 -9.75 21.52 -3.86
C ALA A 195 -8.25 21.86 -3.69
N LEU A 196 -7.40 20.83 -3.46
CA LEU A 196 -5.95 21.02 -3.29
C LEU A 196 -5.19 21.18 -4.61
N LEU A 197 -5.67 20.52 -5.68
CA LEU A 197 -4.98 20.46 -6.97
C LEU A 197 -5.54 21.46 -7.98
N GLY A 198 -6.76 21.93 -7.76
CA GLY A 198 -7.46 22.87 -8.66
C GLY A 198 -6.83 24.26 -8.77
N PRO A 199 -7.38 25.12 -9.62
CA PRO A 199 -6.89 26.48 -9.82
C PRO A 199 -6.85 27.23 -8.49
N ARG A 200 -5.70 27.86 -8.20
CA ARG A 200 -5.58 28.77 -7.03
C ARG A 200 -6.10 30.12 -7.45
N SER A 201 -7.14 30.59 -6.78
CA SER A 201 -7.64 31.98 -6.90
C SER A 201 -6.61 32.98 -6.41
#